data_c2aa7e2686a23058b52dc07b16064e03
#
_entry.id   c2aa7e2686a23058b52dc07b16064e03
#
_cell.length_a   1.000
_cell.length_b   1.000
_cell.length_c   1.000
_cell.angle_alpha   90.00
_cell.angle_beta   90.00
_cell.angle_gamma   90.00
#
_symmetry.space_group_name_H-M   'P 1'
#
loop_
_entity.id
_entity.type
_entity.pdbx_description
1 polymer ?
#
loop_
_entity_poly.entity_id
_entity_poly.type
_entity_poly.pdbx_seq_one_letter_code
_entity_poly.pdbx_strand_id
1 'polypeptide(L)'
;MLTQNDLNGKINSAAFKEVLLPNTGFKRDEVIVGPQFGVDNAVVDLGNKLGLVTSSDPTSLIPNLGPKISAWMSVHLLANDMATSGFSPQYAQFVLNLPTTISLSFFKEYWNYIHQFCKDIGVSITGGHTGSIEGQNSTISGGGTMFLTAPLEQILSSKNAQPGDVIIVTKEAALNSSSILAMSFPETIKEKLGDAIYDKACANFYQTSSLNEALLAKEILLPNEELTAMHDVTEGGVLGAIYEMSQASNCGFEIFDQQIPKGNVQSEIMDLFEVDQRFCVGAGSMLMSVKKNKVDELIDFLAKNEIKATAVGEFKTLDFGRKIHENGKTKEFKFDGVDPYWGAFFKALNNGLK
;
A
#
# COMPACT_ATOMS: atom_id res chain seq x y z
N MET A 1 -20.49 -11.78 6.35
CA MET A 1 -20.18 -10.44 5.86
C MET A 1 -18.89 -10.49 5.06
N LEU A 2 -18.81 -9.81 3.91
CA LEU A 2 -17.60 -9.83 3.05
C LEU A 2 -16.46 -9.03 3.68
N THR A 3 -16.79 -7.89 4.27
CA THR A 3 -15.83 -7.04 4.99
C THR A 3 -16.12 -7.10 6.48
N GLN A 4 -15.21 -6.54 7.28
CA GLN A 4 -15.43 -6.45 8.72
C GLN A 4 -16.58 -5.45 9.00
N ASN A 5 -17.62 -5.88 9.72
CA ASN A 5 -18.77 -5.04 10.10
C ASN A 5 -19.55 -4.40 8.92
N ASP A 6 -19.57 -5.01 7.73
CA ASP A 6 -20.20 -4.47 6.51
C ASP A 6 -19.72 -3.07 6.10
N LEU A 7 -18.51 -2.69 6.49
CA LEU A 7 -17.87 -1.46 6.09
C LEU A 7 -17.16 -1.60 4.75
N ASN A 8 -16.85 -0.48 4.10
CA ASN A 8 -15.97 -0.45 2.93
C ASN A 8 -14.58 -0.96 3.31
N GLY A 9 -13.88 -1.57 2.36
CA GLY A 9 -12.51 -2.01 2.55
C GLY A 9 -12.24 -3.42 2.01
N LYS A 10 -11.07 -3.93 2.31
CA LYS A 10 -10.63 -5.28 1.94
C LYS A 10 -11.57 -6.36 2.50
N ILE A 11 -11.71 -7.45 1.74
CA ILE A 11 -12.36 -8.67 2.25
C ILE A 11 -11.65 -9.16 3.50
N ASN A 12 -12.39 -9.53 4.53
CA ASN A 12 -11.77 -10.04 5.76
C ASN A 12 -11.06 -11.39 5.54
N SER A 13 -10.04 -11.66 6.36
CA SER A 13 -9.19 -12.85 6.18
C SER A 13 -9.95 -14.17 6.32
N ALA A 14 -11.05 -14.20 7.08
CA ALA A 14 -11.88 -15.40 7.21
C ALA A 14 -12.63 -15.69 5.91
N ALA A 15 -13.31 -14.71 5.34
CA ALA A 15 -13.99 -14.83 4.05
C ALA A 15 -13.00 -15.13 2.91
N PHE A 16 -11.80 -14.51 2.92
CA PHE A 16 -10.75 -14.84 1.96
C PHE A 16 -10.36 -16.31 2.03
N LYS A 17 -10.11 -16.83 3.23
CA LYS A 17 -9.72 -18.24 3.45
C LYS A 17 -10.84 -19.24 3.14
N GLU A 18 -12.09 -18.86 3.38
CA GLU A 18 -13.25 -19.74 3.15
C GLU A 18 -13.67 -19.78 1.67
N VAL A 19 -13.65 -18.64 0.98
CA VAL A 19 -14.26 -18.49 -0.34
C VAL A 19 -13.22 -18.47 -1.46
N LEU A 20 -12.20 -17.63 -1.33
CA LEU A 20 -11.25 -17.37 -2.42
C LEU A 20 -10.13 -18.41 -2.46
N LEU A 21 -9.48 -18.66 -1.34
CA LEU A 21 -8.30 -19.52 -1.28
C LEU A 21 -8.54 -20.97 -1.75
N PRO A 22 -9.68 -21.62 -1.48
CA PRO A 22 -9.96 -22.98 -1.98
C PRO A 22 -10.29 -23.03 -3.48
N ASN A 23 -10.63 -21.90 -4.10
CA ASN A 23 -11.21 -21.81 -5.43
C ASN A 23 -10.37 -20.94 -6.37
N THR A 24 -9.09 -21.27 -6.55
CA THR A 24 -8.13 -20.51 -7.36
C THR A 24 -7.96 -21.01 -8.80
N GLY A 25 -8.94 -21.77 -9.30
CA GLY A 25 -8.92 -22.32 -10.65
C GLY A 25 -8.05 -23.56 -10.78
N PHE A 26 -7.54 -23.81 -11.98
CA PHE A 26 -6.67 -24.97 -12.23
C PHE A 26 -5.30 -24.75 -11.59
N LYS A 27 -4.86 -25.69 -10.76
CA LYS A 27 -3.55 -25.62 -10.10
C LYS A 27 -2.45 -25.89 -11.12
N ARG A 28 -1.49 -24.98 -11.20
CA ARG A 28 -0.30 -25.07 -12.04
C ARG A 28 0.95 -25.07 -11.18
N ASP A 29 1.87 -25.99 -11.44
CA ASP A 29 3.07 -26.18 -10.62
C ASP A 29 4.07 -25.01 -10.76
N GLU A 30 4.06 -24.28 -11.88
CA GLU A 30 4.87 -23.10 -12.11
C GLU A 30 4.43 -21.87 -11.30
N VAL A 31 3.25 -21.89 -10.64
CA VAL A 31 2.83 -20.80 -9.73
C VAL A 31 3.52 -20.98 -8.38
N ILE A 32 4.61 -20.22 -8.18
CA ILE A 32 5.43 -20.29 -6.95
C ILE A 32 4.81 -19.50 -5.81
N VAL A 33 4.29 -18.32 -6.13
CA VAL A 33 3.53 -17.46 -5.21
C VAL A 33 2.16 -17.22 -5.84
N GLY A 34 1.14 -17.81 -5.26
CA GLY A 34 -0.25 -17.62 -5.64
C GLY A 34 -1.03 -16.79 -4.62
N PRO A 35 -2.36 -16.72 -4.73
CA PRO A 35 -3.19 -15.95 -3.81
C PRO A 35 -2.98 -16.37 -2.36
N GLN A 36 -2.61 -15.42 -1.52
CA GLN A 36 -2.41 -15.59 -0.08
C GLN A 36 -2.71 -14.28 0.63
N PHE A 37 -3.27 -14.34 1.83
CA PHE A 37 -3.49 -13.14 2.64
C PHE A 37 -2.16 -12.50 3.04
N GLY A 38 -2.01 -11.18 2.79
CA GLY A 38 -0.78 -10.42 3.07
C GLY A 38 0.33 -10.62 2.04
N VAL A 39 -0.01 -11.04 0.81
CA VAL A 39 0.92 -11.15 -0.32
C VAL A 39 0.44 -10.28 -1.46
N ASP A 40 1.26 -9.31 -1.88
CA ASP A 40 0.88 -8.23 -2.79
C ASP A 40 0.97 -8.64 -4.26
N ASN A 41 1.83 -9.60 -4.57
CA ASN A 41 2.04 -10.03 -5.95
C ASN A 41 2.12 -11.55 -6.10
N ALA A 42 1.76 -12.03 -7.29
CA ALA A 42 1.95 -13.41 -7.68
C ALA A 42 3.29 -13.59 -8.41
N VAL A 43 3.88 -14.79 -8.30
CA VAL A 43 5.11 -15.16 -8.99
C VAL A 43 4.92 -16.47 -9.73
N VAL A 44 5.18 -16.46 -11.04
CA VAL A 44 5.14 -17.66 -11.90
C VAL A 44 6.54 -17.91 -12.45
N ASP A 45 7.02 -19.15 -12.32
CA ASP A 45 8.28 -19.59 -12.93
C ASP A 45 8.07 -19.81 -14.44
N LEU A 46 8.78 -19.04 -15.25
CA LEU A 46 8.75 -19.17 -16.71
C LEU A 46 9.81 -20.17 -17.25
N GLY A 47 10.55 -20.81 -16.34
CA GLY A 47 11.74 -21.59 -16.71
C GLY A 47 12.98 -20.71 -16.95
N ASN A 48 14.12 -21.35 -17.15
CA ASN A 48 15.39 -20.68 -17.42
C ASN A 48 15.79 -19.60 -16.39
N LYS A 49 15.42 -19.80 -15.13
CA LYS A 49 15.63 -18.84 -14.01
C LYS A 49 14.92 -17.50 -14.18
N LEU A 50 13.87 -17.44 -14.96
CA LEU A 50 13.07 -16.24 -15.19
C LEU A 50 11.72 -16.39 -14.48
N GLY A 51 11.33 -15.38 -13.72
CA GLY A 51 10.03 -15.26 -13.08
C GLY A 51 9.18 -14.18 -13.74
N LEU A 52 7.86 -14.41 -13.81
CA LEU A 52 6.84 -13.40 -14.08
C LEU A 52 6.25 -12.96 -12.75
N VAL A 53 6.27 -11.67 -12.47
CA VAL A 53 5.57 -11.05 -11.33
C VAL A 53 4.36 -10.31 -11.85
N THR A 54 3.23 -10.42 -11.15
CA THR A 54 1.99 -9.71 -11.51
C THR A 54 1.20 -9.32 -10.27
N SER A 55 0.62 -8.13 -10.28
CA SER A 55 -0.38 -7.66 -9.31
C SER A 55 -1.53 -6.97 -10.02
N SER A 56 -2.69 -6.93 -9.36
CA SER A 56 -3.88 -6.24 -9.84
C SER A 56 -4.54 -5.49 -8.69
N ASP A 57 -4.87 -4.22 -8.95
CA ASP A 57 -5.48 -3.33 -7.96
C ASP A 57 -6.58 -2.45 -8.60
N PRO A 58 -7.54 -1.93 -7.83
CA PRO A 58 -8.56 -1.03 -8.34
C PRO A 58 -7.98 0.24 -8.95
N THR A 59 -8.61 0.74 -10.03
CA THR A 59 -8.33 2.07 -10.57
C THR A 59 -9.24 3.12 -9.95
N SER A 60 -8.67 4.24 -9.54
CA SER A 60 -9.38 5.35 -8.90
C SER A 60 -9.90 6.36 -9.90
N LEU A 61 -11.14 6.82 -9.70
CA LEU A 61 -11.72 7.94 -10.40
C LEU A 61 -12.51 8.79 -9.39
N ILE A 62 -11.91 9.86 -8.92
CA ILE A 62 -12.47 10.73 -7.88
C ILE A 62 -12.68 12.13 -8.48
N PRO A 63 -13.86 12.39 -9.10
CA PRO A 63 -14.08 13.63 -9.86
C PRO A 63 -13.81 14.90 -9.05
N ASN A 64 -14.17 14.90 -7.75
CA ASN A 64 -13.98 16.04 -6.87
C ASN A 64 -12.50 16.37 -6.58
N LEU A 65 -11.61 15.39 -6.68
CA LEU A 65 -10.17 15.58 -6.52
C LEU A 65 -9.47 15.82 -7.86
N GLY A 66 -10.19 15.62 -8.95
CA GLY A 66 -9.72 15.86 -10.31
C GLY A 66 -8.97 14.68 -10.95
N PRO A 67 -8.68 14.82 -12.27
CA PRO A 67 -8.12 13.75 -13.07
C PRO A 67 -6.69 13.37 -12.66
N LYS A 68 -5.88 14.36 -12.23
CA LYS A 68 -4.48 14.12 -11.86
C LYS A 68 -4.34 13.25 -10.62
N ILE A 69 -5.09 13.57 -9.54
CA ILE A 69 -5.11 12.80 -8.30
C ILE A 69 -5.63 11.38 -8.56
N SER A 70 -6.72 11.25 -9.31
CA SER A 70 -7.28 9.96 -9.70
C SER A 70 -6.29 9.08 -10.47
N ALA A 71 -5.59 9.66 -11.44
CA ALA A 71 -4.58 8.95 -12.23
C ALA A 71 -3.35 8.57 -11.40
N TRP A 72 -2.90 9.45 -10.49
CA TRP A 72 -1.80 9.13 -9.59
C TRP A 72 -2.11 7.88 -8.77
N MET A 73 -3.27 7.83 -8.12
CA MET A 73 -3.68 6.66 -7.35
C MET A 73 -3.75 5.40 -8.23
N SER A 74 -4.36 5.49 -9.41
CA SER A 74 -4.52 4.34 -10.32
C SER A 74 -3.19 3.74 -10.79
N VAL A 75 -2.12 4.53 -10.87
CA VAL A 75 -0.80 4.06 -11.32
C VAL A 75 0.09 3.69 -10.13
N HIS A 76 0.21 4.58 -9.15
CA HIS A 76 1.22 4.41 -8.10
C HIS A 76 0.80 3.40 -7.02
N LEU A 77 -0.50 3.23 -6.71
CA LEU A 77 -0.91 2.18 -5.76
C LEU A 77 -0.59 0.81 -6.33
N LEU A 78 -0.95 0.56 -7.59
CA LEU A 78 -0.60 -0.68 -8.28
C LEU A 78 0.92 -0.89 -8.43
N ALA A 79 1.68 0.19 -8.67
CA ALA A 79 3.14 0.12 -8.73
C ALA A 79 3.78 -0.16 -7.36
N ASN A 80 3.13 0.24 -6.25
CA ASN A 80 3.59 -0.08 -4.89
C ASN A 80 3.53 -1.59 -4.62
N ASP A 81 2.43 -2.26 -5.00
CA ASP A 81 2.34 -3.72 -4.95
C ASP A 81 3.50 -4.37 -5.70
N MET A 82 3.73 -3.93 -6.95
CA MET A 82 4.81 -4.48 -7.77
C MET A 82 6.18 -4.24 -7.17
N ALA A 83 6.38 -3.09 -6.52
CA ALA A 83 7.63 -2.71 -5.86
C ALA A 83 8.04 -3.68 -4.75
N THR A 84 7.08 -4.35 -4.10
CA THR A 84 7.35 -5.36 -3.06
C THR A 84 8.15 -6.54 -3.57
N SER A 85 8.16 -6.77 -4.89
CA SER A 85 9.03 -7.76 -5.56
C SER A 85 10.51 -7.35 -5.63
N GLY A 86 10.83 -6.08 -5.34
CA GLY A 86 12.16 -5.49 -5.52
C GLY A 86 12.46 -5.04 -6.95
N PHE A 87 11.45 -4.95 -7.81
CA PHE A 87 11.61 -4.55 -9.21
C PHE A 87 10.54 -3.52 -9.63
N SER A 88 10.91 -2.64 -10.56
CA SER A 88 9.95 -1.74 -11.21
C SER A 88 9.04 -2.51 -12.15
N PRO A 89 7.72 -2.23 -12.18
CA PRO A 89 6.83 -2.77 -13.20
C PRO A 89 7.30 -2.38 -14.60
N GLN A 90 7.05 -3.27 -15.58
CA GLN A 90 7.46 -3.06 -16.99
C GLN A 90 6.26 -2.81 -17.89
N TYR A 91 5.14 -3.46 -17.59
CA TYR A 91 3.95 -3.45 -18.43
C TYR A 91 2.70 -3.24 -17.60
N ALA A 92 1.68 -2.63 -18.19
CA ALA A 92 0.38 -2.44 -17.56
C ALA A 92 -0.78 -2.71 -18.54
N GLN A 93 -1.91 -3.12 -17.97
CA GLN A 93 -3.22 -3.14 -18.63
C GLN A 93 -4.25 -2.48 -17.70
N PHE A 94 -5.16 -1.70 -18.26
CA PHE A 94 -6.21 -1.02 -17.49
C PHE A 94 -7.59 -1.38 -18.00
N VAL A 95 -8.48 -1.74 -17.11
CA VAL A 95 -9.93 -1.87 -17.37
C VAL A 95 -10.61 -0.68 -16.73
N LEU A 96 -11.26 0.17 -17.53
CA LEU A 96 -11.93 1.38 -17.09
C LEU A 96 -13.44 1.28 -17.34
N ASN A 97 -14.21 1.31 -16.26
CA ASN A 97 -15.66 1.35 -16.24
C ASN A 97 -16.12 2.77 -15.86
N LEU A 98 -16.17 3.66 -16.84
CA LEU A 98 -16.40 5.08 -16.62
C LEU A 98 -17.88 5.39 -16.38
N PRO A 99 -18.22 6.40 -15.53
CA PRO A 99 -19.58 6.90 -15.45
C PRO A 99 -20.01 7.52 -16.78
N THR A 100 -21.29 7.35 -17.17
CA THR A 100 -21.85 8.00 -18.37
C THR A 100 -21.85 9.53 -18.29
N THR A 101 -21.72 10.08 -17.09
CA THR A 101 -21.69 11.52 -16.81
C THR A 101 -20.32 12.17 -17.04
N ILE A 102 -19.25 11.36 -17.24
CA ILE A 102 -17.91 11.93 -17.41
C ILE A 102 -17.76 12.55 -18.82
N SER A 103 -17.17 13.76 -18.87
CA SER A 103 -16.92 14.41 -20.17
C SER A 103 -15.71 13.81 -20.86
N LEU A 104 -15.71 13.88 -22.21
CA LEU A 104 -14.54 13.46 -23.00
C LEU A 104 -13.29 14.28 -22.65
N SER A 105 -13.43 15.55 -22.26
CA SER A 105 -12.30 16.39 -21.85
C SER A 105 -11.68 15.89 -20.53
N PHE A 106 -12.49 15.55 -19.53
CA PHE A 106 -12.01 14.96 -18.29
C PHE A 106 -11.31 13.62 -18.53
N PHE A 107 -11.92 12.75 -19.35
CA PHE A 107 -11.32 11.46 -19.69
C PHE A 107 -9.98 11.61 -20.40
N LYS A 108 -9.86 12.54 -21.36
CA LYS A 108 -8.60 12.83 -22.04
C LYS A 108 -7.52 13.26 -21.07
N GLU A 109 -7.85 14.12 -20.11
CA GLU A 109 -6.90 14.58 -19.10
C GLU A 109 -6.50 13.45 -18.14
N TYR A 110 -7.46 12.67 -17.65
CA TYR A 110 -7.21 11.51 -16.79
C TYR A 110 -6.30 10.48 -17.45
N TRP A 111 -6.59 10.11 -18.71
CA TRP A 111 -5.77 9.16 -19.47
C TRP A 111 -4.38 9.71 -19.80
N ASN A 112 -4.27 11.00 -20.06
CA ASN A 112 -2.97 11.65 -20.26
C ASN A 112 -2.10 11.59 -19.00
N TYR A 113 -2.67 11.77 -17.82
CA TYR A 113 -1.93 11.59 -16.56
C TYR A 113 -1.56 10.12 -16.32
N ILE A 114 -2.45 9.16 -16.59
CA ILE A 114 -2.10 7.73 -16.52
C ILE A 114 -0.90 7.44 -17.44
N HIS A 115 -0.96 7.91 -18.69
CA HIS A 115 0.15 7.77 -19.64
C HIS A 115 1.45 8.39 -19.09
N GLN A 116 1.39 9.61 -18.58
CA GLN A 116 2.58 10.30 -18.07
C GLN A 116 3.17 9.57 -16.86
N PHE A 117 2.38 9.20 -15.87
CA PHE A 117 2.86 8.50 -14.68
C PHE A 117 3.41 7.10 -15.01
N CYS A 118 2.79 6.36 -15.91
CA CYS A 118 3.35 5.11 -16.41
C CYS A 118 4.70 5.35 -17.11
N LYS A 119 4.81 6.39 -17.95
CA LYS A 119 6.05 6.76 -18.62
C LYS A 119 7.16 7.13 -17.64
N ASP A 120 6.84 7.88 -16.58
CA ASP A 120 7.79 8.35 -15.58
C ASP A 120 8.44 7.18 -14.79
N ILE A 121 7.70 6.09 -14.60
CA ILE A 121 8.19 4.86 -13.93
C ILE A 121 8.61 3.76 -14.91
N GLY A 122 8.69 4.06 -16.22
CA GLY A 122 9.17 3.13 -17.25
C GLY A 122 8.17 2.04 -17.67
N VAL A 123 6.87 2.23 -17.42
CA VAL A 123 5.82 1.25 -17.73
C VAL A 123 5.22 1.48 -19.12
N SER A 124 5.18 0.42 -19.94
CA SER A 124 4.43 0.38 -21.20
C SER A 124 3.00 -0.09 -20.95
N ILE A 125 2.02 0.69 -21.43
CA ILE A 125 0.62 0.27 -21.44
C ILE A 125 0.41 -0.64 -22.65
N THR A 126 0.10 -1.91 -22.40
CA THR A 126 0.02 -2.96 -23.44
C THR A 126 -1.40 -3.28 -23.87
N GLY A 127 -2.40 -2.74 -23.19
CA GLY A 127 -3.81 -2.97 -23.52
C GLY A 127 -4.75 -2.66 -22.38
N GLY A 128 -5.93 -3.23 -22.44
CA GLY A 128 -7.00 -3.06 -21.47
C GLY A 128 -8.36 -2.99 -22.13
N HIS A 129 -9.35 -2.47 -21.41
CA HIS A 129 -10.70 -2.23 -21.90
C HIS A 129 -11.21 -0.91 -21.34
N THR A 130 -11.90 -0.13 -22.15
CA THR A 130 -12.53 1.13 -21.71
C THR A 130 -13.96 1.19 -22.19
N GLY A 131 -14.89 1.33 -21.26
CA GLY A 131 -16.30 1.46 -21.52
C GLY A 131 -16.99 2.43 -20.57
N SER A 132 -18.26 2.74 -20.86
CA SER A 132 -19.11 3.57 -20.01
C SER A 132 -20.24 2.74 -19.44
N ILE A 133 -20.54 2.88 -18.16
CA ILE A 133 -21.54 2.10 -17.45
C ILE A 133 -22.54 3.05 -16.79
N GLU A 134 -23.82 2.86 -17.08
CA GLU A 134 -24.91 3.61 -16.44
C GLU A 134 -24.98 3.24 -14.96
N GLY A 135 -25.19 4.26 -14.10
CA GLY A 135 -25.28 4.08 -12.65
C GLY A 135 -23.94 3.87 -11.94
N GLN A 136 -22.79 3.93 -12.64
CA GLN A 136 -21.48 3.91 -12.04
C GLN A 136 -21.24 5.21 -11.23
N ASN A 137 -21.31 5.12 -9.91
CA ASN A 137 -21.11 6.24 -8.98
C ASN A 137 -19.95 5.98 -7.99
N SER A 138 -19.27 4.84 -8.11
CA SER A 138 -18.13 4.51 -7.27
C SER A 138 -16.90 5.34 -7.66
N THR A 139 -16.08 5.67 -6.69
CA THR A 139 -14.74 6.23 -6.92
C THR A 139 -13.74 5.21 -7.47
N ILE A 140 -14.14 3.94 -7.54
CA ILE A 140 -13.39 2.87 -8.21
C ILE A 140 -13.98 2.67 -9.59
N SER A 141 -13.17 2.90 -10.63
CA SER A 141 -13.60 2.88 -12.03
C SER A 141 -13.16 1.65 -12.81
N GLY A 142 -12.78 0.59 -12.12
CA GLY A 142 -12.29 -0.65 -12.74
C GLY A 142 -11.07 -1.19 -12.03
N GLY A 143 -10.10 -1.69 -12.79
CA GLY A 143 -8.85 -2.23 -12.25
C GLY A 143 -7.70 -2.11 -13.23
N GLY A 144 -6.48 -2.12 -12.68
CA GLY A 144 -5.24 -2.24 -13.44
C GLY A 144 -4.55 -3.55 -13.10
N THR A 145 -3.78 -4.05 -14.04
CA THR A 145 -2.82 -5.14 -13.82
C THR A 145 -1.46 -4.67 -14.28
N MET A 146 -0.46 -4.73 -13.41
CA MET A 146 0.94 -4.55 -13.79
C MET A 146 1.68 -5.87 -13.75
N PHE A 147 2.70 -5.98 -14.59
CA PHE A 147 3.55 -7.18 -14.63
C PHE A 147 4.96 -6.85 -15.09
N LEU A 148 5.88 -7.73 -14.71
CA LEU A 148 7.28 -7.66 -15.08
C LEU A 148 7.88 -9.06 -15.19
N THR A 149 9.04 -9.17 -15.81
CA THR A 149 9.89 -10.36 -15.73
C THR A 149 11.22 -10.02 -15.08
N ALA A 150 11.71 -10.92 -14.22
CA ALA A 150 12.96 -10.71 -13.48
C ALA A 150 13.65 -12.06 -13.19
N PRO A 151 14.95 -12.06 -12.83
CA PRO A 151 15.61 -13.28 -12.34
C PRO A 151 14.87 -13.85 -11.13
N LEU A 152 14.43 -15.11 -11.24
CA LEU A 152 13.51 -15.74 -10.27
C LEU A 152 14.07 -15.71 -8.84
N GLU A 153 15.36 -15.96 -8.68
CA GLU A 153 16.06 -15.99 -7.40
C GLU A 153 16.15 -14.62 -6.69
N GLN A 154 15.92 -13.51 -7.43
CA GLN A 154 15.98 -12.17 -6.89
C GLN A 154 14.61 -11.56 -6.60
N ILE A 155 13.53 -12.26 -6.92
CA ILE A 155 12.17 -11.79 -6.65
C ILE A 155 11.88 -11.94 -5.17
N LEU A 156 11.48 -10.84 -4.53
CA LEU A 156 11.05 -10.81 -3.15
C LEU A 156 9.54 -11.12 -3.03
N SER A 157 9.13 -11.56 -1.86
CA SER A 157 7.73 -11.74 -1.51
C SER A 157 7.53 -11.50 -0.02
N SER A 158 6.43 -10.86 0.35
CA SER A 158 6.06 -10.58 1.75
C SER A 158 6.03 -11.83 2.65
N LYS A 159 5.85 -13.01 2.06
CA LYS A 159 5.89 -14.29 2.79
C LYS A 159 7.26 -14.75 3.26
N ASN A 160 8.34 -14.10 2.84
CA ASN A 160 9.72 -14.55 3.10
C ASN A 160 10.37 -13.88 4.32
N ALA A 161 9.66 -13.05 5.09
CA ALA A 161 10.17 -12.50 6.35
C ALA A 161 10.53 -13.63 7.32
N GLN A 162 11.60 -13.44 8.09
CA GLN A 162 12.16 -14.48 8.95
C GLN A 162 12.28 -14.01 10.40
N PRO A 163 12.14 -14.91 11.37
CA PRO A 163 12.44 -14.59 12.77
C PRO A 163 13.87 -14.05 12.91
N GLY A 164 14.00 -12.93 13.65
CA GLY A 164 15.26 -12.21 13.84
C GLY A 164 15.48 -11.06 12.86
N ASP A 165 14.67 -10.95 11.80
CA ASP A 165 14.72 -9.80 10.91
C ASP A 165 14.11 -8.56 11.58
N VAL A 166 14.72 -7.41 11.36
CA VAL A 166 14.21 -6.13 11.83
C VAL A 166 13.13 -5.62 10.88
N ILE A 167 12.05 -5.11 11.46
CA ILE A 167 10.95 -4.49 10.73
C ILE A 167 11.29 -3.01 10.54
N ILE A 168 11.44 -2.59 9.29
CA ILE A 168 11.68 -1.19 8.92
C ILE A 168 10.45 -0.63 8.21
N VAL A 169 10.08 0.59 8.57
CA VAL A 169 9.00 1.37 7.93
C VAL A 169 9.63 2.59 7.27
N THR A 170 9.35 2.80 5.99
CA THR A 170 9.77 4.02 5.30
C THR A 170 8.73 5.13 5.45
N LYS A 171 9.19 6.39 5.39
CA LYS A 171 8.37 7.61 5.50
C LYS A 171 7.53 7.63 6.81
N GLU A 172 6.22 7.86 6.71
CA GLU A 172 5.37 8.12 7.87
C GLU A 172 3.99 7.46 7.72
N ALA A 173 3.36 7.11 8.83
CA ALA A 173 2.02 6.54 8.85
C ALA A 173 0.97 7.52 8.29
N ALA A 174 -0.11 6.98 7.71
CA ALA A 174 -1.28 7.72 7.25
C ALA A 174 -0.99 8.80 6.17
N LEU A 175 0.04 8.63 5.34
CA LEU A 175 0.37 9.58 4.26
C LEU A 175 -0.79 9.79 3.30
N ASN A 176 -1.35 8.71 2.78
CA ASN A 176 -2.45 8.77 1.82
C ASN A 176 -3.74 9.28 2.47
N SER A 177 -4.15 8.68 3.58
CA SER A 177 -5.41 9.02 4.24
C SER A 177 -5.46 10.48 4.71
N SER A 178 -4.39 11.01 5.30
CA SER A 178 -4.34 12.42 5.72
C SER A 178 -4.43 13.37 4.53
N SER A 179 -3.72 13.06 3.44
CA SER A 179 -3.75 13.87 2.22
C SER A 179 -5.13 13.87 1.56
N ILE A 180 -5.78 12.71 1.47
CA ILE A 180 -7.13 12.61 0.89
C ILE A 180 -8.17 13.33 1.77
N LEU A 181 -8.09 13.19 3.11
CA LEU A 181 -8.97 13.94 4.01
C LEU A 181 -8.79 15.46 3.83
N ALA A 182 -7.54 15.94 3.77
CA ALA A 182 -7.27 17.36 3.56
C ALA A 182 -7.86 17.86 2.23
N MET A 183 -7.61 17.16 1.14
CA MET A 183 -8.11 17.54 -0.18
C MET A 183 -9.62 17.41 -0.32
N SER A 184 -10.24 16.50 0.43
CA SER A 184 -11.71 16.29 0.39
C SER A 184 -12.48 17.30 1.25
N PHE A 185 -11.84 17.86 2.29
CA PHE A 185 -12.45 18.81 3.22
C PHE A 185 -11.62 20.09 3.39
N PRO A 186 -11.27 20.78 2.29
CA PRO A 186 -10.30 21.88 2.28
C PRO A 186 -10.69 23.08 3.16
N GLU A 187 -11.97 23.44 3.19
CA GLU A 187 -12.45 24.56 4.01
C GLU A 187 -12.29 24.23 5.51
N THR A 188 -12.65 23.02 5.90
CA THR A 188 -12.54 22.55 7.29
C THR A 188 -11.10 22.51 7.75
N ILE A 189 -10.19 21.96 6.93
CA ILE A 189 -8.76 21.86 7.27
C ILE A 189 -8.16 23.25 7.42
N LYS A 190 -8.41 24.15 6.47
CA LYS A 190 -7.88 25.53 6.51
C LYS A 190 -8.41 26.31 7.70
N GLU A 191 -9.70 26.17 8.03
CA GLU A 191 -10.30 26.84 9.20
C GLU A 191 -9.74 26.33 10.52
N LYS A 192 -9.54 25.00 10.67
CA LYS A 192 -9.16 24.37 11.94
C LYS A 192 -7.65 24.26 12.15
N LEU A 193 -6.89 24.01 11.08
CA LEU A 193 -5.45 23.73 11.16
C LEU A 193 -4.59 24.75 10.39
N GLY A 194 -5.21 25.58 9.53
CA GLY A 194 -4.53 26.62 8.75
C GLY A 194 -4.04 26.16 7.37
N ASP A 195 -3.78 27.16 6.50
CA ASP A 195 -3.35 26.93 5.11
C ASP A 195 -2.03 26.15 5.03
N ALA A 196 -1.09 26.37 5.93
CA ALA A 196 0.22 25.70 5.91
C ALA A 196 0.11 24.17 6.07
N ILE A 197 -0.78 23.69 6.94
CA ILE A 197 -1.06 22.25 7.13
C ILE A 197 -1.76 21.71 5.88
N TYR A 198 -2.75 22.42 5.35
CA TYR A 198 -3.44 22.03 4.13
C TYR A 198 -2.48 21.87 2.94
N ASP A 199 -1.67 22.89 2.67
CA ASP A 199 -0.73 22.88 1.54
C ASP A 199 0.29 21.76 1.67
N LYS A 200 0.81 21.53 2.89
CA LYS A 200 1.74 20.45 3.16
C LYS A 200 1.10 19.08 2.99
N ALA A 201 -0.15 18.89 3.43
CA ALA A 201 -0.89 17.64 3.23
C ALA A 201 -1.12 17.34 1.74
N CYS A 202 -1.49 18.36 0.95
CA CYS A 202 -1.62 18.23 -0.49
C CYS A 202 -0.29 17.87 -1.17
N ALA A 203 0.82 18.45 -0.72
CA ALA A 203 2.15 18.12 -1.22
C ALA A 203 2.57 16.69 -0.85
N ASN A 204 2.26 16.23 0.37
CA ASN A 204 2.56 14.89 0.85
C ASN A 204 1.84 13.81 0.06
N PHE A 205 0.71 14.12 -0.60
CA PHE A 205 0.02 13.18 -1.47
C PHE A 205 0.94 12.55 -2.53
N TYR A 206 1.85 13.31 -3.10
CA TYR A 206 2.79 12.81 -4.11
C TYR A 206 3.94 11.96 -3.53
N GLN A 207 4.01 11.79 -2.21
CA GLN A 207 4.89 10.84 -1.55
C GLN A 207 4.27 9.44 -1.39
N THR A 208 3.05 9.23 -1.89
CA THR A 208 2.32 7.95 -1.79
C THR A 208 2.80 6.87 -2.76
N SER A 209 3.89 7.09 -3.48
CA SER A 209 4.62 6.06 -4.21
C SER A 209 5.75 5.50 -3.33
N SER A 210 5.82 4.18 -3.19
CA SER A 210 6.88 3.47 -2.45
C SER A 210 7.89 2.75 -3.37
N LEU A 211 7.80 3.01 -4.69
CA LEU A 211 8.64 2.35 -5.68
C LEU A 211 10.14 2.67 -5.49
N ASN A 212 10.45 3.94 -5.22
CA ASN A 212 11.84 4.38 -5.13
C ASN A 212 12.59 3.73 -3.97
N GLU A 213 12.00 3.71 -2.78
CA GLU A 213 12.62 3.08 -1.61
C GLU A 213 12.82 1.57 -1.77
N ALA A 214 11.88 0.89 -2.43
CA ALA A 214 12.01 -0.55 -2.71
C ALA A 214 13.19 -0.84 -3.64
N LEU A 215 13.35 -0.04 -4.71
CA LEU A 215 14.45 -0.19 -5.66
C LEU A 215 15.81 0.16 -5.01
N LEU A 216 15.86 1.23 -4.23
CA LEU A 216 17.06 1.64 -3.50
C LEU A 216 17.48 0.59 -2.45
N ALA A 217 16.53 0.02 -1.72
CA ALA A 217 16.85 -1.03 -0.75
C ALA A 217 17.50 -2.25 -1.44
N LYS A 218 16.94 -2.66 -2.58
CA LYS A 218 17.50 -3.77 -3.37
C LYS A 218 18.83 -3.45 -4.04
N GLU A 219 19.14 -2.18 -4.28
CA GLU A 219 20.41 -1.76 -4.86
C GLU A 219 21.60 -2.11 -3.94
N ILE A 220 21.42 -1.99 -2.62
CA ILE A 220 22.49 -2.17 -1.64
C ILE A 220 22.40 -3.45 -0.82
N LEU A 221 21.22 -4.10 -0.78
CA LEU A 221 21.02 -5.33 -0.03
C LEU A 221 20.76 -6.53 -0.95
N LEU A 222 21.33 -7.68 -0.59
CA LEU A 222 21.12 -8.92 -1.33
C LEU A 222 19.66 -9.41 -1.12
N PRO A 223 18.87 -9.55 -2.21
CA PRO A 223 17.50 -10.05 -2.12
C PRO A 223 17.46 -11.48 -1.58
N ASN A 224 16.44 -11.76 -0.75
CA ASN A 224 16.20 -13.04 -0.06
C ASN A 224 17.31 -13.47 0.95
N GLU A 225 18.40 -12.71 1.08
CA GLU A 225 19.46 -12.97 2.04
C GLU A 225 19.55 -11.87 3.10
N GLU A 226 19.68 -10.60 2.71
CA GLU A 226 19.83 -9.43 3.58
C GLU A 226 18.54 -8.61 3.66
N LEU A 227 17.87 -8.43 2.54
CA LEU A 227 16.49 -7.94 2.41
C LEU A 227 15.61 -9.16 2.10
N THR A 228 14.90 -9.65 3.11
CA THR A 228 14.19 -10.93 3.00
C THR A 228 12.78 -10.78 2.45
N ALA A 229 12.10 -9.68 2.75
CA ALA A 229 10.73 -9.43 2.31
C ALA A 229 10.42 -7.93 2.28
N MET A 230 9.47 -7.54 1.45
CA MET A 230 8.85 -6.22 1.44
C MET A 230 7.33 -6.36 1.36
N HIS A 231 6.61 -5.35 1.87
CA HIS A 231 5.15 -5.24 1.83
C HIS A 231 4.78 -3.77 1.82
N ASP A 232 3.89 -3.34 0.94
CA ASP A 232 3.46 -1.96 0.95
C ASP A 232 2.40 -1.71 2.03
N VAL A 233 2.32 -0.46 2.51
CA VAL A 233 1.36 -0.09 3.54
C VAL A 233 0.08 0.40 2.88
N THR A 234 -1.00 -0.35 3.04
CA THR A 234 -2.32 -0.02 2.48
C THR A 234 -3.38 0.09 3.59
N GLU A 235 -4.56 -0.50 3.40
CA GLU A 235 -5.63 -0.53 4.41
C GLU A 235 -5.18 -1.22 5.70
N GLY A 236 -5.61 -0.68 6.83
CA GLY A 236 -5.13 -1.08 8.15
C GLY A 236 -3.82 -0.42 8.56
N GLY A 237 -3.24 0.42 7.71
CA GLY A 237 -2.05 1.22 8.00
C GLY A 237 -0.80 0.39 8.31
N VAL A 238 0.16 1.02 8.98
CA VAL A 238 1.44 0.37 9.35
C VAL A 238 1.22 -0.87 10.21
N LEU A 239 0.30 -0.82 11.16
CA LEU A 239 0.03 -1.95 12.05
C LEU A 239 -0.68 -3.11 11.35
N GLY A 240 -1.61 -2.80 10.43
CA GLY A 240 -2.25 -3.79 9.57
C GLY A 240 -1.24 -4.47 8.65
N ALA A 241 -0.38 -3.70 7.98
CA ALA A 241 0.65 -4.22 7.08
C ALA A 241 1.67 -5.14 7.81
N ILE A 242 2.13 -4.76 9.03
CA ILE A 242 2.98 -5.64 9.86
C ILE A 242 2.25 -6.94 10.19
N TYR A 243 0.96 -6.86 10.52
CA TYR A 243 0.15 -8.05 10.80
C TYR A 243 0.00 -8.93 9.56
N GLU A 244 -0.31 -8.35 8.40
CA GLU A 244 -0.44 -9.07 7.12
C GLU A 244 0.85 -9.78 6.75
N MET A 245 1.99 -9.09 6.78
CA MET A 245 3.30 -9.67 6.51
C MET A 245 3.66 -10.80 7.49
N SER A 246 3.32 -10.63 8.78
CA SER A 246 3.52 -11.67 9.78
C SER A 246 2.64 -12.91 9.55
N GLN A 247 1.42 -12.72 9.03
CA GLN A 247 0.55 -13.83 8.63
C GLN A 247 1.10 -14.55 7.38
N ALA A 248 1.52 -13.79 6.36
CA ALA A 248 2.07 -14.33 5.12
C ALA A 248 3.34 -15.16 5.36
N SER A 249 4.22 -14.69 6.25
CA SER A 249 5.51 -15.32 6.57
C SER A 249 5.44 -16.36 7.70
N ASN A 250 4.27 -16.56 8.31
CA ASN A 250 4.08 -17.44 9.47
C ASN A 250 5.01 -17.09 10.66
N CYS A 251 5.20 -15.78 10.89
CA CYS A 251 6.00 -15.23 11.99
C CYS A 251 5.13 -14.63 13.10
N GLY A 252 5.68 -14.54 14.28
CA GLY A 252 5.30 -13.57 15.31
C GLY A 252 6.03 -12.25 15.10
N PHE A 253 5.78 -11.27 15.97
CA PHE A 253 6.55 -10.02 15.99
C PHE A 253 6.55 -9.36 17.38
N GLU A 254 7.51 -8.48 17.54
CA GLU A 254 7.59 -7.53 18.66
C GLU A 254 7.82 -6.14 18.09
N ILE A 255 6.89 -5.21 18.35
CA ILE A 255 6.95 -3.82 17.85
C ILE A 255 6.87 -2.82 18.98
N PHE A 256 7.44 -1.64 18.77
CA PHE A 256 7.51 -0.53 19.71
C PHE A 256 6.72 0.66 19.17
N ASP A 257 5.57 0.97 19.77
CA ASP A 257 4.66 2.03 19.30
C ASP A 257 5.34 3.39 19.12
N GLN A 258 6.22 3.76 20.06
CA GLN A 258 6.95 5.04 20.00
C GLN A 258 7.94 5.12 18.82
N GLN A 259 8.27 4.00 18.19
CA GLN A 259 9.14 3.96 17.01
C GLN A 259 8.35 4.04 15.71
N ILE A 260 7.02 3.84 15.73
CA ILE A 260 6.20 4.00 14.53
C ILE A 260 6.29 5.45 14.08
N PRO A 261 6.76 5.72 12.84
CA PRO A 261 6.96 7.07 12.38
C PRO A 261 5.62 7.79 12.17
N LYS A 262 5.42 8.88 12.91
CA LYS A 262 4.23 9.73 12.86
C LYS A 262 4.65 11.12 12.40
N GLY A 263 4.09 11.59 11.28
CA GLY A 263 4.34 12.94 10.78
C GLY A 263 3.46 13.98 11.49
N ASN A 264 3.97 15.18 11.69
CA ASN A 264 3.22 16.26 12.36
C ASN A 264 1.93 16.59 11.59
N VAL A 265 2.01 16.75 10.26
CA VAL A 265 0.86 17.07 9.40
C VAL A 265 -0.19 15.95 9.47
N GLN A 266 0.26 14.70 9.38
CA GLN A 266 -0.62 13.54 9.49
C GLN A 266 -1.28 13.48 10.86
N SER A 267 -0.51 13.68 11.94
CA SER A 267 -1.05 13.65 13.30
C SER A 267 -2.12 14.72 13.51
N GLU A 268 -1.86 15.97 13.13
CA GLU A 268 -2.84 17.07 13.29
C GLU A 268 -4.14 16.79 12.52
N ILE A 269 -4.05 16.26 11.30
CA ILE A 269 -5.23 15.91 10.51
C ILE A 269 -5.96 14.70 11.13
N MET A 270 -5.25 13.63 11.50
CA MET A 270 -5.87 12.45 12.06
C MET A 270 -6.52 12.71 13.43
N ASP A 271 -5.92 13.58 14.25
CA ASP A 271 -6.50 14.02 15.51
C ASP A 271 -7.79 14.82 15.29
N LEU A 272 -7.84 15.70 14.25
CA LEU A 272 -9.06 16.44 13.89
C LEU A 272 -10.22 15.51 13.51
N PHE A 273 -9.92 14.40 12.84
CA PHE A 273 -10.92 13.39 12.46
C PHE A 273 -11.12 12.27 13.50
N GLU A 274 -10.45 12.35 14.65
CA GLU A 274 -10.54 11.40 15.76
C GLU A 274 -10.19 9.96 15.37
N VAL A 275 -9.15 9.77 14.53
CA VAL A 275 -8.71 8.46 14.04
C VAL A 275 -7.26 8.14 14.39
N ASP A 276 -7.00 6.88 14.66
CA ASP A 276 -5.65 6.39 14.93
C ASP A 276 -4.87 6.21 13.62
N GLN A 277 -3.90 7.10 13.38
CA GLN A 277 -3.09 7.11 12.16
C GLN A 277 -2.32 5.80 11.91
N ARG A 278 -2.07 4.99 12.96
CA ARG A 278 -1.34 3.73 12.84
C ARG A 278 -2.10 2.65 12.05
N PHE A 279 -3.43 2.78 12.03
CA PHE A 279 -4.37 1.85 11.38
C PHE A 279 -5.03 2.41 10.12
N CYS A 280 -4.75 3.68 9.76
CA CYS A 280 -5.34 4.30 8.57
C CYS A 280 -4.52 4.05 7.31
N VAL A 281 -5.21 3.90 6.18
CA VAL A 281 -4.61 3.74 4.84
C VAL A 281 -3.33 4.57 4.70
N GLY A 282 -2.21 3.89 4.52
CA GLY A 282 -0.88 4.48 4.59
C GLY A 282 -0.08 4.37 3.31
N ALA A 283 -0.72 4.29 2.14
CA ALA A 283 -0.02 4.15 0.87
C ALA A 283 1.11 5.16 0.71
N GLY A 284 2.25 4.68 0.24
CA GLY A 284 3.51 5.41 0.14
C GLY A 284 4.59 4.99 1.14
N SER A 285 4.21 4.38 2.26
CA SER A 285 5.16 3.72 3.14
C SER A 285 5.40 2.27 2.69
N MET A 286 6.63 1.79 2.86
CA MET A 286 7.03 0.41 2.60
C MET A 286 7.49 -0.24 3.89
N LEU A 287 7.03 -1.46 4.17
CA LEU A 287 7.62 -2.34 5.16
C LEU A 287 8.75 -3.15 4.54
N MET A 288 9.86 -3.25 5.24
CA MET A 288 11.01 -4.07 4.84
C MET A 288 11.43 -4.98 6.00
N SER A 289 11.66 -6.24 5.69
CA SER A 289 12.23 -7.24 6.60
C SER A 289 13.72 -7.37 6.28
N VAL A 290 14.57 -6.95 7.21
CA VAL A 290 16.01 -6.75 6.96
C VAL A 290 16.83 -7.45 8.04
N LYS A 291 17.92 -8.12 7.64
CA LYS A 291 18.88 -8.72 8.60
C LYS A 291 19.47 -7.65 9.52
N LYS A 292 19.54 -7.96 10.81
CA LYS A 292 19.92 -7.02 11.86
C LYS A 292 21.24 -6.27 11.60
N ASN A 293 22.22 -6.93 11.03
CA ASN A 293 23.53 -6.34 10.70
C ASN A 293 23.52 -5.42 9.47
N LYS A 294 22.37 -5.27 8.81
CA LYS A 294 22.17 -4.45 7.60
C LYS A 294 21.26 -3.25 7.79
N VAL A 295 20.69 -3.13 8.96
CA VAL A 295 19.67 -2.08 9.28
C VAL A 295 20.28 -0.69 9.16
N ASP A 296 21.41 -0.43 9.81
CA ASP A 296 22.03 0.90 9.80
C ASP A 296 22.48 1.29 8.38
N GLU A 297 23.05 0.35 7.63
CA GLU A 297 23.45 0.55 6.22
C GLU A 297 22.26 0.97 5.35
N LEU A 298 21.13 0.30 5.50
CA LEU A 298 19.91 0.64 4.74
C LEU A 298 19.34 2.01 5.15
N ILE A 299 19.20 2.26 6.45
CA ILE A 299 18.65 3.54 6.96
C ILE A 299 19.50 4.71 6.50
N ASP A 300 20.83 4.61 6.62
CA ASP A 300 21.76 5.64 6.18
C ASP A 300 21.73 5.87 4.67
N PHE A 301 21.57 4.79 3.89
CA PHE A 301 21.48 4.90 2.43
C PHE A 301 20.16 5.56 2.00
N LEU A 302 19.04 5.15 2.56
CA LEU A 302 17.75 5.77 2.29
C LEU A 302 17.73 7.24 2.72
N ALA A 303 18.32 7.58 3.87
CA ALA A 303 18.43 8.98 4.33
C ALA A 303 19.25 9.86 3.37
N LYS A 304 20.33 9.34 2.76
CA LYS A 304 21.10 10.04 1.72
C LYS A 304 20.29 10.30 0.45
N ASN A 305 19.26 9.50 0.22
CA ASN A 305 18.28 9.66 -0.87
C ASN A 305 16.99 10.36 -0.43
N GLU A 306 17.03 11.09 0.68
CA GLU A 306 15.90 11.88 1.22
C GLU A 306 14.68 11.04 1.64
N ILE A 307 14.88 9.74 1.89
CA ILE A 307 13.84 8.83 2.35
C ILE A 307 14.08 8.49 3.81
N LYS A 308 13.16 8.89 4.67
CA LYS A 308 13.17 8.50 6.08
C LYS A 308 12.83 7.01 6.22
N ALA A 309 13.60 6.29 7.01
CA ALA A 309 13.33 4.90 7.38
C ALA A 309 13.55 4.70 8.88
N THR A 310 12.71 3.88 9.50
CA THR A 310 12.71 3.69 10.96
C THR A 310 12.55 2.21 11.29
N ALA A 311 13.43 1.68 12.14
CA ALA A 311 13.28 0.36 12.72
C ALA A 311 12.21 0.41 13.81
N VAL A 312 11.12 -0.35 13.63
CA VAL A 312 9.95 -0.30 14.52
C VAL A 312 9.78 -1.55 15.38
N GLY A 313 10.55 -2.62 15.08
CA GLY A 313 10.45 -3.89 15.77
C GLY A 313 11.25 -4.99 15.10
N GLU A 314 10.89 -6.22 15.43
CA GLU A 314 11.58 -7.44 14.95
C GLU A 314 10.56 -8.56 14.73
N PHE A 315 10.71 -9.32 13.66
CA PHE A 315 9.98 -10.57 13.47
C PHE A 315 10.51 -11.65 14.44
N LYS A 316 9.60 -12.39 14.99
CA LYS A 316 9.86 -13.46 15.97
C LYS A 316 9.33 -14.79 15.44
N THR A 317 9.67 -15.88 16.12
CA THR A 317 9.04 -17.17 15.89
C THR A 317 7.53 -17.10 16.17
N LEU A 318 6.74 -17.93 15.49
CA LEU A 318 5.27 -17.88 15.63
C LEU A 318 4.79 -18.11 17.07
N ASP A 319 5.46 -18.97 17.84
CA ASP A 319 5.16 -19.29 19.23
C ASP A 319 5.43 -18.13 20.20
N PHE A 320 6.28 -17.14 19.83
CA PHE A 320 6.42 -15.90 20.59
C PHE A 320 5.12 -15.09 20.59
N GLY A 321 4.27 -15.27 19.58
CA GLY A 321 3.07 -14.50 19.35
C GLY A 321 3.33 -13.14 18.72
N ARG A 322 2.35 -12.25 18.79
CA ARG A 322 2.40 -10.89 18.23
C ARG A 322 2.26 -9.90 19.36
N LYS A 323 3.26 -9.07 19.58
CA LYS A 323 3.31 -8.16 20.75
C LYS A 323 3.60 -6.73 20.34
N ILE A 324 2.97 -5.79 21.05
CA ILE A 324 3.23 -4.35 20.95
C ILE A 324 3.62 -3.80 22.32
N HIS A 325 4.68 -3.00 22.33
CA HIS A 325 5.08 -2.20 23.50
C HIS A 325 4.49 -0.80 23.37
N GLU A 326 3.51 -0.50 24.23
CA GLU A 326 2.79 0.76 24.22
C GLU A 326 2.65 1.30 25.64
N ASN A 327 2.99 2.59 25.87
CA ASN A 327 2.90 3.25 27.17
C ASN A 327 3.62 2.47 28.29
N GLY A 328 4.79 1.91 28.02
CA GLY A 328 5.60 1.15 28.95
C GLY A 328 5.05 -0.24 29.28
N LYS A 329 4.05 -0.72 28.58
CA LYS A 329 3.44 -2.05 28.76
C LYS A 329 3.55 -2.87 27.47
N THR A 330 3.82 -4.17 27.64
CA THR A 330 3.74 -5.14 26.55
C THR A 330 2.33 -5.72 26.51
N LYS A 331 1.71 -5.70 25.35
CA LYS A 331 0.37 -6.25 25.09
C LYS A 331 0.43 -7.24 23.95
N GLU A 332 -0.46 -8.23 23.96
CA GLU A 332 -0.72 -9.02 22.77
C GLU A 332 -1.38 -8.13 21.71
N PHE A 333 -0.81 -8.14 20.51
CA PHE A 333 -1.36 -7.38 19.40
C PHE A 333 -2.51 -8.16 18.75
N LYS A 334 -3.64 -7.48 18.58
CA LYS A 334 -4.81 -7.99 17.86
C LYS A 334 -5.21 -6.98 16.81
N PHE A 335 -5.43 -7.45 15.60
CA PHE A 335 -5.95 -6.65 14.51
C PHE A 335 -7.30 -7.24 14.07
N ASP A 336 -8.31 -6.43 14.08
CA ASP A 336 -9.68 -6.82 13.73
C ASP A 336 -9.98 -6.68 12.23
N GLY A 337 -9.02 -6.16 11.45
CA GLY A 337 -9.16 -5.97 10.01
C GLY A 337 -9.96 -4.72 9.64
N VAL A 338 -10.19 -3.80 10.58
CA VAL A 338 -10.92 -2.55 10.32
C VAL A 338 -9.94 -1.40 10.09
N ASP A 339 -10.13 -0.68 9.00
CA ASP A 339 -9.48 0.60 8.77
C ASP A 339 -10.42 1.73 9.22
N PRO A 340 -10.04 2.54 10.21
CA PRO A 340 -10.90 3.59 10.75
C PRO A 340 -11.10 4.78 9.79
N TYR A 341 -10.26 4.91 8.76
CA TYR A 341 -10.33 5.99 7.79
C TYR A 341 -11.70 6.08 7.11
N TRP A 342 -12.25 4.95 6.65
CA TRP A 342 -13.52 4.94 5.94
C TRP A 342 -14.68 5.46 6.81
N GLY A 343 -14.73 5.01 8.07
CA GLY A 343 -15.72 5.49 9.03
C GLY A 343 -15.62 7.00 9.26
N ALA A 344 -14.40 7.51 9.43
CA ALA A 344 -14.15 8.94 9.63
C ALA A 344 -14.51 9.77 8.39
N PHE A 345 -14.12 9.31 7.20
CA PHE A 345 -14.45 9.98 5.94
C PHE A 345 -15.96 10.16 5.75
N PHE A 346 -16.72 9.07 5.90
CA PHE A 346 -18.17 9.13 5.75
C PHE A 346 -18.86 9.90 6.89
N LYS A 347 -18.35 9.83 8.12
CA LYS A 347 -18.82 10.67 9.25
C LYS A 347 -18.64 12.15 8.92
N ALA A 348 -17.47 12.54 8.40
CA ALA A 348 -17.17 13.91 8.01
C ALA A 348 -18.11 14.40 6.89
N LEU A 349 -18.28 13.58 5.85
CA LEU A 349 -19.16 13.89 4.72
C LEU A 349 -20.61 14.06 5.19
N ASN A 350 -21.13 13.16 6.02
CA ASN A 350 -22.49 13.22 6.56
C ASN A 350 -22.71 14.41 7.50
N ASN A 351 -21.67 14.87 8.18
CA ASN A 351 -21.69 16.06 9.03
C ASN A 351 -21.54 17.36 8.22
N GLY A 352 -21.43 17.28 6.89
CA GLY A 352 -21.37 18.44 6.00
C GLY A 352 -20.04 19.18 6.05
N LEU A 353 -18.94 18.54 6.44
CA LEU A 353 -17.61 19.11 6.33
C LEU A 353 -17.28 19.41 4.85
N LYS A 354 -16.53 20.51 4.64
CA LYS A 354 -16.20 21.00 3.30
C LYS A 354 -14.70 21.22 3.13
#